data_b6d6903658037b52ccb1f257d84397ec
#
_entry.id   b6d6903658037b52ccb1f257d84397ec
#
_cell.length_a   1.000
_cell.length_b   1.000
_cell.length_c   1.000
_cell.angle_alpha   90.00
_cell.angle_beta   90.00
_cell.angle_gamma   90.00
#
_symmetry.space_group_name_H-M   'P 1'
#
loop_
_entity.id
_entity.type
_entity.pdbx_description
1 polymer ?
#
loop_
_entity_poly.entity_id
_entity_poly.type
_entity_poly.pdbx_seq_one_letter_code
_entity_poly.pdbx_strand_id
1 'polypeptide(L)'
;MTEREVRFGVIGCGLMGREFASASARWLHLGVDLPRPAIVAACDLNEENLRWFRKVPDTRYFYSDYHELLQNPEVEAVYCAVPHHLHEQVYCDVIRAGKHLIGEK
;
A
#
# COMPACT_ATOMS: atom_id res chain seq x y z
N MET A 1 25.80 5.36 -1.46
CA MET A 1 24.82 5.73 -0.44
C MET A 1 23.53 4.99 -0.65
N THR A 2 23.02 4.38 0.40
CA THR A 2 21.82 3.59 0.30
C THR A 2 20.59 4.50 0.30
N GLU A 3 19.74 4.37 -0.70
CA GLU A 3 18.47 5.09 -0.71
C GLU A 3 17.58 4.62 0.42
N ARG A 4 16.97 5.55 1.09
CA ARG A 4 15.95 5.23 2.08
C ARG A 4 14.67 4.83 1.35
N GLU A 5 14.02 3.81 1.87
CA GLU A 5 12.73 3.36 1.36
C GLU A 5 11.71 3.34 2.49
N VAL A 6 10.48 3.67 2.15
CA VAL A 6 9.33 3.39 3.01
C VAL A 6 8.52 2.29 2.31
N ARG A 7 8.38 1.15 2.97
CA ARG A 7 7.70 -0.01 2.37
C ARG A 7 6.22 0.04 2.68
N PHE A 8 5.44 0.16 1.63
CA PHE A 8 3.99 0.30 1.72
C PHE A 8 3.27 -1.00 1.43
N GLY A 9 2.14 -1.20 2.14
CA GLY A 9 1.11 -2.13 1.71
C GLY A 9 -0.09 -1.32 1.23
N VAL A 10 -0.76 -1.78 0.19
CA VAL A 10 -1.97 -1.15 -0.34
C VAL A 10 -3.15 -2.04 0.00
N ILE A 11 -4.12 -1.50 0.73
CA ILE A 11 -5.39 -2.18 0.99
C ILE A 11 -6.45 -1.50 0.14
N GLY A 12 -7.02 -2.25 -0.81
CA GLY A 12 -7.93 -1.70 -1.80
C GLY A 12 -7.18 -1.34 -3.07
N CYS A 13 -7.17 -2.26 -4.02
CA CYS A 13 -6.37 -2.16 -5.25
C CYS A 13 -7.19 -1.71 -6.46
N GLY A 14 -8.32 -1.04 -6.24
CA GLY A 14 -9.11 -0.43 -7.29
C GLY A 14 -8.47 0.83 -7.82
N LEU A 15 -9.27 1.74 -8.38
CA LEU A 15 -8.76 2.94 -9.03
C LEU A 15 -7.82 3.76 -8.15
N MET A 16 -8.20 4.03 -6.92
CA MET A 16 -7.39 4.86 -6.04
C MET A 16 -6.09 4.17 -5.64
N GLY A 17 -6.12 2.86 -5.41
CA GLY A 17 -4.90 2.10 -5.15
C GLY A 17 -3.94 2.15 -6.33
N ARG A 18 -4.47 2.04 -7.54
CA ARG A 18 -3.66 2.14 -8.75
C ARG A 18 -3.07 3.53 -8.93
N GLU A 19 -3.84 4.57 -8.59
CA GLU A 19 -3.33 5.94 -8.66
C GLU A 19 -2.19 6.17 -7.68
N PHE A 20 -2.29 5.59 -6.49
CA PHE A 20 -1.21 5.67 -5.53
C PHE A 20 0.05 4.99 -6.08
N ALA A 21 -0.09 3.80 -6.68
CA ALA A 21 1.03 3.09 -7.28
C ALA A 21 1.67 3.89 -8.40
N SER A 22 0.84 4.51 -9.25
CA SER A 22 1.34 5.34 -10.35
C SER A 22 2.08 6.57 -9.84
N ALA A 23 1.55 7.22 -8.80
CA ALA A 23 2.22 8.36 -8.20
C ALA A 23 3.56 7.97 -7.57
N SER A 24 3.62 6.81 -6.94
CA SER A 24 4.85 6.29 -6.36
C SER A 24 5.92 6.04 -7.43
N ALA A 25 5.51 5.54 -8.59
CA ALA A 25 6.42 5.30 -9.69
C ALA A 25 7.02 6.59 -10.25
N ARG A 26 6.34 7.72 -10.06
CA ARG A 26 6.83 9.03 -10.50
C ARG A 26 7.71 9.72 -9.47
N TRP A 27 8.05 9.04 -8.41
CA TRP A 27 8.88 9.62 -7.34
C TRP A 27 10.17 10.26 -7.86
N LEU A 28 10.79 9.65 -8.86
CA LEU A 28 12.04 10.15 -9.43
C LEU A 28 11.92 11.54 -10.03
N HIS A 29 10.73 11.94 -10.44
CA HIS A 29 10.50 13.25 -11.03
C HIS A 29 10.49 14.39 -10.01
N LEU A 30 10.45 14.07 -8.74
CA LEU A 30 10.38 15.09 -7.70
C LEU A 30 11.71 15.84 -7.54
N GLY A 31 12.82 15.17 -7.86
CA GLY A 31 14.13 15.81 -7.80
C GLY A 31 14.57 16.23 -6.40
N VAL A 32 14.00 15.64 -5.37
CA VAL A 32 14.30 15.97 -3.97
C VAL A 32 14.78 14.73 -3.22
N ASP A 33 15.50 14.95 -2.13
CA ASP A 33 16.05 13.87 -1.32
C ASP A 33 15.02 13.37 -0.32
N LEU A 34 14.04 12.63 -0.82
CA LEU A 34 12.98 12.03 -0.01
C LEU A 34 13.09 10.50 -0.05
N PRO A 35 12.60 9.82 1.01
CA PRO A 35 12.52 8.36 0.97
C PRO A 35 11.69 7.89 -0.21
N ARG A 36 12.14 6.85 -0.88
CA ARG A 36 11.43 6.28 -2.02
C ARG A 36 10.28 5.40 -1.53
N PRO A 37 9.05 5.62 -1.96
CA PRO A 37 7.96 4.70 -1.62
C PRO A 37 8.09 3.41 -2.44
N ALA A 38 8.05 2.29 -1.76
CA ALA A 38 8.12 0.97 -2.39
C ALA A 38 6.87 0.18 -1.98
N ILE A 39 6.03 -0.17 -2.94
CA ILE A 39 4.81 -0.94 -2.65
C ILE A 39 5.17 -2.42 -2.67
N VAL A 40 5.33 -3.01 -1.49
CA VAL A 40 5.77 -4.40 -1.36
C VAL A 40 4.62 -5.38 -1.25
N ALA A 41 3.43 -4.92 -0.86
CA ALA A 41 2.28 -5.78 -0.63
C ALA A 41 1.00 -5.14 -1.14
N ALA A 42 0.09 -5.95 -1.65
CA ALA A 42 -1.21 -5.50 -2.13
C ALA A 42 -2.30 -6.43 -1.60
N CYS A 43 -3.45 -5.86 -1.26
CA CYS A 43 -4.58 -6.61 -0.75
C CYS A 43 -5.88 -6.14 -1.39
N ASP A 44 -6.67 -7.06 -1.90
CA ASP A 44 -8.00 -6.80 -2.42
C ASP A 44 -8.79 -8.10 -2.44
N LEU A 45 -10.09 -8.02 -2.24
CA LEU A 45 -10.96 -9.17 -2.39
C LEU A 45 -11.14 -9.56 -3.86
N ASN A 46 -10.95 -8.60 -4.77
CA ASN A 46 -11.09 -8.83 -6.20
C ASN A 46 -9.75 -9.22 -6.81
N GLU A 47 -9.69 -10.44 -7.33
CA GLU A 47 -8.46 -10.99 -7.91
C GLU A 47 -7.96 -10.17 -9.10
N GLU A 48 -8.85 -9.59 -9.89
CA GLU A 48 -8.45 -8.78 -11.04
C GLU A 48 -7.72 -7.51 -10.61
N ASN A 49 -8.14 -6.91 -9.50
CA ASN A 49 -7.45 -5.75 -8.96
C ASN A 49 -6.03 -6.11 -8.52
N LEU A 50 -5.86 -7.29 -7.92
CA LEU A 50 -4.53 -7.77 -7.53
C LEU A 50 -3.66 -8.05 -8.74
N ARG A 51 -4.26 -8.55 -9.81
CA ARG A 51 -3.52 -8.87 -11.03
C ARG A 51 -2.84 -7.65 -11.61
N TRP A 52 -3.49 -6.49 -11.57
CA TRP A 52 -2.88 -5.24 -12.02
C TRP A 52 -1.60 -4.94 -11.22
N PHE A 53 -1.63 -5.20 -9.92
CA PHE A 53 -0.49 -4.90 -9.05
C PHE A 53 0.71 -5.83 -9.27
N ARG A 54 0.53 -6.92 -10.01
CA ARG A 54 1.65 -7.78 -10.38
C ARG A 54 2.62 -7.09 -11.32
N LYS A 55 2.20 -5.98 -11.93
CA LYS A 55 3.05 -5.15 -12.78
C LYS A 55 3.95 -4.20 -11.98
N VAL A 56 3.64 -3.99 -10.71
CA VAL A 56 4.42 -3.08 -9.87
C VAL A 56 5.69 -3.79 -9.43
N PRO A 57 6.88 -3.24 -9.77
CA PRO A 57 8.14 -3.99 -9.63
C PRO A 57 8.44 -4.46 -8.21
N ASP A 58 8.11 -3.66 -7.20
CA ASP A 58 8.47 -3.99 -5.82
C ASP A 58 7.44 -4.86 -5.12
N THR A 59 6.28 -5.10 -5.73
CA THR A 59 5.19 -5.81 -5.07
C THR A 59 5.42 -7.31 -5.15
N ARG A 60 5.61 -7.93 -3.98
CA ARG A 60 5.92 -9.35 -3.84
C ARG A 60 4.84 -10.13 -3.12
N TYR A 61 4.01 -9.46 -2.34
CA TYR A 61 3.01 -10.11 -1.49
C TYR A 61 1.61 -9.71 -1.92
N PHE A 62 0.74 -10.68 -2.10
CA PHE A 62 -0.64 -10.47 -2.56
C PHE A 62 -1.58 -11.20 -1.61
N TYR A 63 -2.52 -10.46 -1.02
CA TYR A 63 -3.42 -11.00 -0.02
C TYR A 63 -4.87 -10.70 -0.36
N SER A 64 -5.76 -11.61 0.01
CA SER A 64 -7.20 -11.34 -0.03
C SER A 64 -7.72 -10.86 1.33
N ASP A 65 -6.97 -11.10 2.40
CA ASP A 65 -7.32 -10.69 3.76
C ASP A 65 -6.30 -9.65 4.24
N TYR A 66 -6.76 -8.43 4.51
CA TYR A 66 -5.85 -7.36 4.92
C TYR A 66 -5.19 -7.64 6.27
N HIS A 67 -5.77 -8.48 7.10
CA HIS A 67 -5.13 -8.86 8.37
C HIS A 67 -3.80 -9.55 8.13
N GLU A 68 -3.71 -10.36 7.07
CA GLU A 68 -2.45 -11.00 6.72
C GLU A 68 -1.41 -9.99 6.25
N LEU A 69 -1.84 -8.97 5.51
CA LEU A 69 -0.95 -7.89 5.10
C LEU A 69 -0.40 -7.16 6.32
N LEU A 70 -1.25 -6.91 7.31
CA LEU A 70 -0.83 -6.19 8.52
C LEU A 70 0.14 -7.00 9.38
N GLN A 71 0.18 -8.31 9.23
CA GLN A 71 1.13 -9.16 9.94
C GLN A 71 2.50 -9.23 9.27
N ASN A 72 2.63 -8.71 8.06
CA ASN A 72 3.89 -8.75 7.33
C ASN A 72 4.84 -7.69 7.87
N PRO A 73 5.98 -8.10 8.48
CA PRO A 73 6.91 -7.14 9.08
C PRO A 73 7.62 -6.25 8.07
N GLU A 74 7.60 -6.59 6.78
CA GLU A 74 8.19 -5.74 5.76
C GLU A 74 7.33 -4.53 5.44
N VAL A 75 6.04 -4.54 5.81
CA VAL A 75 5.14 -3.41 5.58
C VAL A 75 5.30 -2.42 6.72
N GLU A 76 5.74 -1.22 6.41
CA GLU A 76 5.93 -0.14 7.39
C GLU A 76 4.76 0.83 7.42
N ALA A 77 4.15 1.07 6.25
CA ALA A 77 3.05 1.99 6.10
C ALA A 77 1.98 1.37 5.21
N VAL A 78 0.75 1.81 5.37
CA VAL A 78 -0.38 1.30 4.62
C VAL A 78 -1.12 2.44 3.95
N TYR A 79 -1.34 2.32 2.64
CA TYR A 79 -2.27 3.17 1.91
C TYR A 79 -3.59 2.43 1.83
N CYS A 80 -4.63 3.03 2.39
CA CYS A 80 -5.93 2.38 2.50
C CYS A 80 -6.96 3.09 1.63
N ALA A 81 -7.51 2.38 0.65
CA ALA A 81 -8.50 2.89 -0.30
C ALA A 81 -9.73 1.98 -0.32
N VAL A 82 -10.23 1.65 0.85
CA VAL A 82 -11.42 0.81 0.97
C VAL A 82 -12.70 1.64 0.96
N PRO A 83 -13.88 1.02 0.72
CA PRO A 83 -15.14 1.73 0.79
C PRO A 83 -15.33 2.44 2.13
N HIS A 84 -16.04 3.56 2.09
CA HIS A 84 -16.16 4.47 3.23
C HIS A 84 -16.67 3.79 4.50
N HIS A 85 -17.61 2.86 4.36
CA HIS A 85 -18.21 2.18 5.51
C HIS A 85 -17.24 1.24 6.24
N LEU A 86 -16.09 0.93 5.64
CA LEU A 86 -15.08 0.07 6.26
C LEU A 86 -13.93 0.87 6.88
N HIS A 87 -13.91 2.19 6.70
CA HIS A 87 -12.77 3.03 7.12
C HIS A 87 -12.42 2.86 8.59
N GLU A 88 -13.41 3.00 9.45
CA GLU A 88 -13.15 2.96 10.89
C GLU A 88 -12.48 1.66 11.31
N GLN A 89 -13.03 0.54 10.90
CA GLN A 89 -12.49 -0.76 11.28
C GLN A 89 -11.10 -0.99 10.73
N VAL A 90 -10.92 -0.75 9.43
CA VAL A 90 -9.63 -1.00 8.78
C VAL A 90 -8.57 -0.06 9.33
N TYR A 91 -8.90 1.23 9.48
CA TYR A 91 -7.95 2.21 10.01
C TYR A 91 -7.50 1.85 11.42
N CYS A 92 -8.44 1.45 12.28
CA CYS A 92 -8.09 1.03 13.63
C CYS A 92 -7.17 -0.19 13.63
N ASP A 93 -7.45 -1.14 12.75
CA ASP A 93 -6.63 -2.35 12.66
C ASP A 93 -5.21 -2.03 12.18
N VAL A 94 -5.07 -1.10 11.23
CA VAL A 94 -3.76 -0.66 10.76
C VAL A 94 -2.96 -0.02 11.91
N ILE A 95 -3.60 0.87 12.64
CA ILE A 95 -2.96 1.56 13.75
C ILE A 95 -2.55 0.57 14.84
N ARG A 96 -3.42 -0.38 15.17
CA ARG A 96 -3.13 -1.40 16.17
C ARG A 96 -1.98 -2.31 15.76
N ALA A 97 -1.78 -2.48 14.46
CA ALA A 97 -0.66 -3.27 13.94
C ALA A 97 0.66 -2.51 14.00
N GLY A 98 0.64 -1.24 14.43
CA GLY A 98 1.84 -0.43 14.51
C GLY A 98 2.32 0.12 13.18
N LYS A 99 1.46 0.15 12.17
CA LYS A 99 1.80 0.66 10.85
C LYS A 99 1.38 2.13 10.72
N HIS A 100 2.11 2.88 9.94
CA HIS A 100 1.69 4.22 9.55
C HIS A 100 0.53 4.13 8.55
N LEU A 101 -0.37 5.09 8.59
CA LEU A 101 -1.58 5.03 7.78
C LEU A 101 -1.73 6.29 6.92
N ILE A 102 -1.99 6.06 5.62
CA ILE A 102 -2.46 7.08 4.70
C ILE A 102 -3.80 6.59 4.18
N GLY A 103 -4.87 7.32 4.49
CA GLY A 103 -6.21 6.91 4.11
C GLY A 103 -6.89 7.93 3.23
N GLU A 104 -7.82 7.44 2.40
CA GLU A 104 -8.69 8.30 1.62
C GLU A 104 -9.86 8.79 2.47
N LYS A 105 -10.33 9.98 2.19
CA LYS A 105 -11.48 10.56 2.89
C LYS A 105 -12.81 10.06 2.33
#